data_7a7fbedbf68bfb7a145fddb36c06ed0f
#
_entry.id   7a7fbedbf68bfb7a145fddb36c06ed0f
#
_cell.length_a   1.000
_cell.length_b   1.000
_cell.length_c   1.000
_cell.angle_alpha   90.00
_cell.angle_beta   90.00
_cell.angle_gamma   90.00
#
_symmetry.space_group_name_H-M   'P 1'
#
loop_
_entity.id
_entity.type
_entity.pdbx_description
1 polymer ?
#
loop_
_entity_poly.entity_id
_entity_poly.type
_entity_poly.pdbx_seq_one_letter_code
_entity_poly.pdbx_strand_id
1 'polypeptide(L)'
;MGIKNVAVIGAGTMGAGIAQVCAQAGWQTNLYDAFPEGLERGMNTIDAFWDKGIARGKTTAEQKAEWAANLHAISDLRLAVKDVDLVIEAVPEIMEIKARIFHVLSIETKEDCILATNTSSLSISDIAQASGRPDKVIGMHFFNPVPIMELLELVKHDLCSNETIEFAQKAGAEMGKTTI
;
A
#
# COMPACT_ATOMS: atom_id res chain seq x y z
N MET A 1 8.82 -14.82 -7.28
CA MET A 1 7.58 -14.55 -8.03
C MET A 1 7.19 -13.09 -7.89
N GLY A 2 6.65 -12.51 -8.94
CA GLY A 2 6.21 -11.12 -8.92
C GLY A 2 4.95 -10.90 -8.10
N ILE A 3 4.73 -9.65 -7.71
CA ILE A 3 3.51 -9.23 -7.03
C ILE A 3 2.36 -9.20 -8.05
N LYS A 4 1.21 -9.72 -7.68
CA LYS A 4 0.01 -9.69 -8.53
C LYS A 4 -1.15 -8.95 -7.87
N ASN A 5 -1.27 -9.09 -6.55
CA ASN A 5 -2.39 -8.55 -5.79
C ASN A 5 -1.88 -7.82 -4.56
N VAL A 6 -2.39 -6.62 -4.35
CA VAL A 6 -2.01 -5.78 -3.22
C VAL A 6 -3.25 -5.17 -2.58
N ALA A 7 -3.20 -4.93 -1.28
CA ALA A 7 -4.21 -4.17 -0.57
C ALA A 7 -3.56 -2.96 0.10
N VAL A 8 -4.21 -1.82 0.01
CA VAL A 8 -3.80 -0.59 0.70
C VAL A 8 -4.89 -0.27 1.73
N ILE A 9 -4.48 -0.17 2.99
CA ILE A 9 -5.37 0.04 4.12
C ILE A 9 -5.29 1.49 4.57
N GLY A 10 -6.38 2.22 4.41
CA GLY A 10 -6.42 3.66 4.62
C GLY A 10 -6.45 4.42 3.30
N ALA A 11 -7.52 5.17 3.06
CA ALA A 11 -7.75 5.88 1.79
C ALA A 11 -7.61 7.40 1.92
N GLY A 12 -6.80 7.85 2.87
CA GLY A 12 -6.40 9.25 2.97
C GLY A 12 -5.43 9.63 1.86
N THR A 13 -4.81 10.80 1.98
CA THR A 13 -3.89 11.32 0.96
C THR A 13 -2.78 10.33 0.61
N MET A 14 -2.14 9.74 1.62
CA MET A 14 -1.05 8.80 1.40
C MET A 14 -1.56 7.48 0.83
N GLY A 15 -2.58 6.89 1.44
CA GLY A 15 -3.13 5.61 0.98
C GLY A 15 -3.68 5.67 -0.44
N ALA A 16 -4.38 6.75 -0.78
CA ALA A 16 -4.87 6.94 -2.15
C ALA A 16 -3.71 7.02 -3.16
N GLY A 17 -2.66 7.79 -2.82
CA GLY A 17 -1.49 7.90 -3.69
C GLY A 17 -0.75 6.57 -3.84
N ILE A 18 -0.63 5.80 -2.76
CA ILE A 18 0.00 4.48 -2.79
C ILE A 18 -0.82 3.52 -3.67
N ALA A 19 -2.15 3.49 -3.49
CA ALA A 19 -3.01 2.65 -4.31
C ALA A 19 -2.93 3.02 -5.79
N GLN A 20 -2.83 4.30 -6.10
CA GLN A 20 -2.67 4.78 -7.46
C GLN A 20 -1.41 4.20 -8.12
N VAL A 21 -0.25 4.30 -7.46
CA VAL A 21 0.99 3.80 -8.05
C VAL A 21 1.02 2.27 -8.12
N CYS A 22 0.35 1.58 -7.21
CA CYS A 22 0.18 0.13 -7.29
C CYS A 22 -0.63 -0.27 -8.53
N ALA A 23 -1.74 0.42 -8.77
CA ALA A 23 -2.57 0.16 -9.96
C ALA A 23 -1.80 0.46 -11.24
N GLN A 24 -1.01 1.53 -11.26
CA GLN A 24 -0.16 1.89 -12.39
C GLN A 24 0.95 0.87 -12.65
N ALA A 25 1.40 0.17 -11.61
CA ALA A 25 2.39 -0.90 -11.74
C ALA A 25 1.81 -2.18 -12.36
N GLY A 26 0.50 -2.23 -12.54
CA GLY A 26 -0.19 -3.39 -13.12
C GLY A 26 -0.68 -4.40 -12.09
N TRP A 27 -0.65 -4.07 -10.81
CA TRP A 27 -1.12 -4.96 -9.75
C TRP A 27 -2.62 -4.78 -9.52
N GLN A 28 -3.32 -5.88 -9.27
CA GLN A 28 -4.70 -5.80 -8.80
C GLN A 28 -4.66 -5.20 -7.39
N THR A 29 -5.26 -4.03 -7.25
CA THR A 29 -5.10 -3.18 -6.08
C THR A 29 -6.44 -2.97 -5.39
N ASN A 30 -6.55 -3.44 -4.16
CA ASN A 30 -7.72 -3.21 -3.31
C ASN A 30 -7.42 -2.04 -2.38
N LEU A 31 -8.23 -0.98 -2.48
CA LEU A 31 -8.15 0.14 -1.56
C LEU A 31 -9.28 0.01 -0.54
N TYR A 32 -8.92 0.03 0.74
CA TYR A 32 -9.85 -0.12 1.85
C TYR A 32 -9.78 1.09 2.77
N ASP A 33 -10.93 1.48 3.31
CA ASP A 33 -11.00 2.43 4.42
C ASP A 33 -12.17 2.02 5.32
N ALA A 34 -12.02 2.22 6.63
CA ALA A 34 -13.07 1.93 7.60
C ALA A 34 -14.27 2.86 7.44
N PHE A 35 -14.07 4.03 6.84
CA PHE A 35 -15.10 5.02 6.62
C PHE A 35 -15.48 5.07 5.14
N PRO A 36 -16.77 4.82 4.78
CA PRO A 36 -17.20 4.83 3.38
C PRO A 36 -16.91 6.14 2.66
N GLU A 37 -17.09 7.28 3.35
CA GLU A 37 -16.80 8.60 2.78
C GLU A 37 -15.31 8.78 2.49
N GLY A 38 -14.45 8.24 3.35
CA GLY A 38 -13.00 8.26 3.14
C GLY A 38 -12.59 7.44 1.94
N LEU A 39 -13.19 6.27 1.77
CA LEU A 39 -12.94 5.41 0.62
C LEU A 39 -13.35 6.09 -0.68
N GLU A 40 -14.53 6.69 -0.70
CA GLU A 40 -15.03 7.42 -1.87
C GLU A 40 -14.11 8.59 -2.22
N ARG A 41 -13.71 9.39 -1.22
CA ARG A 41 -12.77 10.50 -1.44
C ARG A 41 -11.45 10.03 -2.02
N GLY A 42 -10.93 8.92 -1.51
CA GLY A 42 -9.68 8.35 -2.01
C GLY A 42 -9.77 7.93 -3.47
N MET A 43 -10.84 7.25 -3.83
CA MET A 43 -11.09 6.85 -5.22
C MET A 43 -11.24 8.06 -6.14
N ASN A 44 -11.96 9.09 -5.69
CA ASN A 44 -12.16 10.32 -6.46
C ASN A 44 -10.85 11.09 -6.62
N THR A 45 -10.00 11.11 -5.61
CA THR A 45 -8.68 11.76 -5.68
C THR A 45 -7.81 11.12 -6.75
N ILE A 46 -7.80 9.79 -6.82
CA ILE A 46 -7.05 9.05 -7.83
C ILE A 46 -7.58 9.36 -9.23
N ASP A 47 -8.89 9.29 -9.40
CA ASP A 47 -9.54 9.56 -10.68
C ASP A 47 -9.23 10.98 -11.18
N ALA A 48 -9.32 11.97 -10.29
CA ALA A 48 -9.02 13.36 -10.62
C ALA A 48 -7.55 13.56 -10.99
N PHE A 49 -6.62 12.85 -10.33
CA PHE A 49 -5.20 12.93 -10.65
C PHE A 49 -4.94 12.42 -12.07
N TRP A 50 -5.53 11.31 -12.44
CA TRP A 50 -5.40 10.76 -13.78
C TRP A 50 -6.01 11.69 -14.84
N ASP A 51 -7.17 12.27 -14.55
CA ASP A 51 -7.82 13.23 -15.47
C ASP A 51 -6.95 14.46 -15.68
N LYS A 52 -6.31 14.97 -14.63
CA LYS A 52 -5.33 16.07 -14.76
C LYS A 52 -4.17 15.68 -15.64
N GLY A 53 -3.68 14.45 -15.52
CA GLY A 53 -2.61 13.94 -16.37
C GLY A 53 -3.03 13.91 -17.84
N ILE A 54 -4.26 13.50 -18.12
CA ILE A 54 -4.82 13.52 -19.49
C ILE A 54 -4.89 14.95 -20.02
N ALA A 55 -5.41 15.88 -19.23
CA ALA A 55 -5.54 17.28 -19.61
C ALA A 55 -4.18 17.93 -19.93
N ARG A 56 -3.12 17.48 -19.25
CA ARG A 56 -1.75 17.98 -19.44
C ARG A 56 -0.95 17.22 -20.49
N GLY A 57 -1.54 16.21 -21.13
CA GLY A 57 -0.86 15.39 -22.13
C GLY A 57 0.17 14.40 -21.57
N LYS A 58 0.17 14.17 -20.25
CA LYS A 58 1.10 13.24 -19.59
C LYS A 58 0.56 11.82 -19.51
N THR A 59 -0.76 11.67 -19.59
CA THR A 59 -1.46 10.38 -19.47
C THR A 59 -2.45 10.30 -20.62
N THR A 60 -2.62 9.11 -21.18
CA THR A 60 -3.63 8.90 -22.21
C THR A 60 -4.92 8.35 -21.59
N ALA A 61 -6.04 8.48 -22.29
CA ALA A 61 -7.31 7.90 -21.86
C ALA A 61 -7.21 6.37 -21.77
N GLU A 62 -6.44 5.75 -22.64
CA GLU A 62 -6.19 4.30 -22.65
C GLU A 62 -5.41 3.87 -21.40
N GLN A 63 -4.39 4.64 -21.02
CA GLN A 63 -3.63 4.37 -19.80
C GLN A 63 -4.52 4.47 -18.56
N LYS A 64 -5.35 5.51 -18.48
CA LYS A 64 -6.29 5.66 -17.36
C LYS A 64 -7.23 4.45 -17.27
N ALA A 65 -7.79 4.03 -18.40
CA ALA A 65 -8.70 2.88 -18.45
C ALA A 65 -8.01 1.60 -17.96
N GLU A 66 -6.76 1.38 -18.39
CA GLU A 66 -5.95 0.24 -17.97
C GLU A 66 -5.68 0.24 -16.47
N TRP A 67 -5.24 1.38 -15.94
CA TRP A 67 -4.94 1.51 -14.52
C TRP A 67 -6.20 1.43 -13.65
N ALA A 68 -7.29 2.06 -14.07
CA ALA A 68 -8.55 2.03 -13.35
C ALA A 68 -9.12 0.61 -13.25
N ALA A 69 -8.88 -0.22 -14.26
CA ALA A 69 -9.31 -1.63 -14.25
C ALA A 69 -8.59 -2.43 -13.16
N ASN A 70 -7.42 -1.98 -12.70
CA ASN A 70 -6.65 -2.63 -11.65
C ASN A 70 -7.02 -2.15 -10.24
N LEU A 71 -7.85 -1.11 -10.11
CA LEU A 71 -8.15 -0.47 -8.82
C LEU A 71 -9.56 -0.78 -8.37
N HIS A 72 -9.69 -1.31 -7.13
CA HIS A 72 -10.96 -1.75 -6.58
C HIS A 72 -11.18 -1.15 -5.18
N ALA A 73 -12.34 -0.51 -4.98
CA ALA A 73 -12.74 -0.03 -3.66
C ALA A 73 -13.43 -1.17 -2.92
N ILE A 74 -12.86 -1.58 -1.79
CA ILE A 74 -13.38 -2.70 -0.99
C ILE A 74 -13.67 -2.20 0.42
N SER A 75 -14.92 -2.32 0.86
CA SER A 75 -15.35 -1.81 2.16
C SER A 75 -15.23 -2.82 3.31
N ASP A 76 -14.89 -4.06 3.01
CA ASP A 76 -14.69 -5.12 3.99
C ASP A 76 -13.20 -5.47 4.07
N LEU A 77 -12.59 -5.28 5.23
CA LEU A 77 -11.15 -5.50 5.42
C LEU A 77 -10.74 -6.94 5.07
N ARG A 78 -11.50 -7.91 5.54
CA ARG A 78 -11.20 -9.31 5.27
C ARG A 78 -11.17 -9.62 3.77
N LEU A 79 -12.16 -9.13 3.03
CA LEU A 79 -12.21 -9.33 1.58
C LEU A 79 -11.06 -8.60 0.89
N ALA A 80 -10.66 -7.43 1.41
CA ALA A 80 -9.59 -6.66 0.80
C ALA A 80 -8.25 -7.38 0.86
N VAL A 81 -7.99 -8.17 1.91
CA VAL A 81 -6.63 -8.67 2.20
C VAL A 81 -6.45 -10.18 2.06
N LYS A 82 -7.52 -10.96 1.93
CA LYS A 82 -7.44 -12.43 2.05
C LYS A 82 -6.54 -13.11 1.02
N ASP A 83 -6.41 -12.55 -0.18
CA ASP A 83 -5.69 -13.18 -1.29
C ASP A 83 -4.52 -12.35 -1.81
N VAL A 84 -4.07 -11.34 -1.06
CA VAL A 84 -3.04 -10.43 -1.53
C VAL A 84 -1.64 -10.91 -1.18
N ASP A 85 -0.67 -10.46 -1.97
CA ASP A 85 0.75 -10.77 -1.77
C ASP A 85 1.42 -9.75 -0.85
N LEU A 86 0.87 -8.54 -0.82
CA LEU A 86 1.41 -7.41 -0.08
C LEU A 86 0.27 -6.57 0.47
N VAL A 87 0.36 -6.19 1.73
CA VAL A 87 -0.50 -5.17 2.34
C VAL A 87 0.36 -3.97 2.67
N ILE A 88 -0.09 -2.78 2.29
CA ILE A 88 0.55 -1.52 2.67
C ILE A 88 -0.44 -0.75 3.54
N GLU A 89 -0.09 -0.53 4.79
CA GLU A 89 -0.95 0.15 5.75
C GLU A 89 -0.58 1.64 5.80
N ALA A 90 -1.58 2.49 5.66
CA ALA A 90 -1.46 3.95 5.65
C ALA A 90 -2.59 4.60 6.47
N VAL A 91 -2.95 3.99 7.61
CA VAL A 91 -3.96 4.52 8.53
C VAL A 91 -3.35 5.62 9.41
N PRO A 92 -4.19 6.38 10.17
CA PRO A 92 -3.67 7.44 11.03
C PRO A 92 -2.52 6.98 11.93
N GLU A 93 -1.59 7.90 12.21
CA GLU A 93 -0.34 7.63 12.92
C GLU A 93 -0.57 7.45 14.44
N ILE A 94 -1.34 6.44 14.80
CA ILE A 94 -1.70 6.07 16.17
C ILE A 94 -1.32 4.62 16.39
N MET A 95 -0.39 4.35 17.30
CA MET A 95 0.16 3.01 17.53
C MET A 95 -0.93 1.98 17.84
N GLU A 96 -1.92 2.32 18.66
CA GLU A 96 -2.99 1.39 19.02
C GLU A 96 -3.80 0.93 17.81
N ILE A 97 -4.06 1.85 16.87
CA ILE A 97 -4.79 1.55 15.65
C ILE A 97 -3.96 0.64 14.76
N LYS A 98 -2.68 0.99 14.55
CA LYS A 98 -1.78 0.20 13.70
C LYS A 98 -1.55 -1.20 14.28
N ALA A 99 -1.33 -1.30 15.58
CA ALA A 99 -1.14 -2.60 16.24
C ALA A 99 -2.37 -3.50 16.08
N ARG A 100 -3.56 -2.93 16.26
CA ARG A 100 -4.81 -3.67 16.08
C ARG A 100 -4.98 -4.16 14.65
N ILE A 101 -4.70 -3.29 13.69
CA ILE A 101 -4.79 -3.65 12.27
C ILE A 101 -3.80 -4.77 11.94
N PHE A 102 -2.56 -4.68 12.39
CA PHE A 102 -1.55 -5.70 12.11
C PHE A 102 -1.90 -7.04 12.76
N HIS A 103 -2.53 -7.00 13.93
CA HIS A 103 -3.04 -8.23 14.54
C HIS A 103 -4.13 -8.88 13.65
N VAL A 104 -5.08 -8.09 13.17
CA VAL A 104 -6.13 -8.58 12.25
C VAL A 104 -5.51 -9.08 10.95
N LEU A 105 -4.56 -8.35 10.39
CA LEU A 105 -3.88 -8.76 9.15
C LEU A 105 -3.17 -10.11 9.30
N SER A 106 -2.60 -10.39 10.47
CA SER A 106 -1.93 -11.66 10.70
C SER A 106 -2.88 -12.86 10.62
N ILE A 107 -4.17 -12.62 10.88
CA ILE A 107 -5.21 -13.66 10.84
C ILE A 107 -5.84 -13.76 9.46
N GLU A 108 -6.11 -12.61 8.82
CA GLU A 108 -6.92 -12.55 7.61
C GLU A 108 -6.12 -12.65 6.31
N THR A 109 -4.81 -12.45 6.36
CA THR A 109 -3.96 -12.58 5.17
C THR A 109 -3.41 -14.00 5.05
N LYS A 110 -3.00 -14.38 3.84
CA LYS A 110 -2.32 -15.65 3.65
C LYS A 110 -0.94 -15.63 4.35
N GLU A 111 -0.44 -16.81 4.67
CA GLU A 111 0.75 -16.98 5.51
C GLU A 111 1.99 -16.28 4.97
N ASP A 112 2.17 -16.25 3.66
CA ASP A 112 3.35 -15.67 3.02
C ASP A 112 3.16 -14.20 2.62
N CYS A 113 2.03 -13.58 2.95
CA CYS A 113 1.78 -12.18 2.65
C CYS A 113 2.75 -11.27 3.41
N ILE A 114 3.36 -10.33 2.70
CA ILE A 114 4.21 -9.31 3.31
C ILE A 114 3.34 -8.15 3.81
N LEU A 115 3.62 -7.70 5.02
CA LEU A 115 2.87 -6.62 5.67
C LEU A 115 3.78 -5.40 5.80
N ALA A 116 3.42 -4.33 5.11
CA ALA A 116 4.19 -3.09 5.12
C ALA A 116 3.42 -1.98 5.84
N THR A 117 4.15 -1.10 6.51
CA THR A 117 3.59 0.09 7.15
C THR A 117 4.23 1.34 6.59
N ASN A 118 3.40 2.36 6.32
CA ASN A 118 3.87 3.66 5.82
C ASN A 118 4.19 4.63 6.97
N THR A 119 4.40 4.13 8.19
CA THR A 119 4.71 5.01 9.32
C THR A 119 6.02 5.77 9.11
N SER A 120 6.05 7.03 9.54
CA SER A 120 7.24 7.86 9.48
C SER A 120 7.92 8.01 10.85
N SER A 121 7.22 7.73 11.94
CA SER A 121 7.70 8.04 13.28
C SER A 121 7.48 6.94 14.31
N LEU A 122 6.55 6.01 14.08
CA LEU A 122 6.26 4.96 15.04
C LEU A 122 7.25 3.78 14.90
N SER A 123 7.41 3.03 15.97
CA SER A 123 8.34 1.90 15.99
C SER A 123 7.86 0.76 15.10
N ILE A 124 8.63 0.46 14.07
CA ILE A 124 8.37 -0.68 13.17
C ILE A 124 8.44 -2.00 13.97
N SER A 125 9.38 -2.09 14.92
CA SER A 125 9.52 -3.29 15.75
C SER A 125 8.25 -3.57 16.56
N ASP A 126 7.64 -2.54 17.14
CA ASP A 126 6.42 -2.71 17.93
C ASP A 126 5.24 -3.13 17.05
N ILE A 127 5.13 -2.57 15.85
CA ILE A 127 4.11 -2.96 14.87
C ILE A 127 4.34 -4.40 14.44
N ALA A 128 5.58 -4.78 14.19
CA ALA A 128 5.94 -6.13 13.78
C ALA A 128 5.58 -7.17 14.84
N GLN A 129 5.83 -6.87 16.11
CA GLN A 129 5.47 -7.76 17.20
C GLN A 129 3.97 -7.95 17.31
N ALA A 130 3.19 -6.89 17.11
CA ALA A 130 1.73 -6.97 17.13
C ALA A 130 1.18 -7.86 16.02
N SER A 131 1.90 -8.00 14.91
CA SER A 131 1.48 -8.80 13.76
C SER A 131 1.57 -10.31 13.98
N GLY A 132 2.36 -10.77 14.96
CA GLY A 132 2.60 -12.21 15.15
C GLY A 132 3.49 -12.85 14.07
N ARG A 133 3.94 -12.09 13.05
CA ARG A 133 4.88 -12.55 12.03
C ARG A 133 5.91 -11.46 11.73
N PRO A 134 6.75 -11.12 12.73
CA PRO A 134 7.65 -9.96 12.60
C PRO A 134 8.66 -10.07 11.46
N ASP A 135 9.01 -11.27 11.03
CA ASP A 135 9.92 -11.49 9.91
C ASP A 135 9.34 -11.01 8.57
N LYS A 136 8.02 -10.86 8.47
CA LYS A 136 7.30 -10.45 7.26
C LYS A 136 6.81 -9.01 7.30
N VAL A 137 7.22 -8.24 8.30
CA VAL A 137 6.83 -6.83 8.45
C VAL A 137 7.99 -5.93 8.11
N ILE A 138 7.73 -4.89 7.31
CA ILE A 138 8.73 -3.91 6.90
C ILE A 138 8.09 -2.53 6.80
N GLY A 139 8.86 -1.48 7.05
CA GLY A 139 8.43 -0.12 6.76
C GLY A 139 8.62 0.19 5.28
N MET A 140 7.58 0.70 4.64
CA MET A 140 7.63 1.23 3.27
C MET A 140 7.15 2.68 3.35
N HIS A 141 8.07 3.59 3.55
CA HIS A 141 7.76 5.00 3.78
C HIS A 141 7.77 5.76 2.45
N PHE A 142 6.59 6.13 2.00
CA PHE A 142 6.39 6.92 0.78
C PHE A 142 6.39 8.41 1.13
N PHE A 143 6.67 9.23 0.13
CA PHE A 143 6.69 10.68 0.29
C PHE A 143 5.56 11.34 -0.50
N ASN A 144 4.94 12.35 0.09
CA ASN A 144 3.82 13.08 -0.50
C ASN A 144 4.32 14.15 -1.48
N PRO A 145 3.79 14.26 -2.69
CA PRO A 145 2.73 13.44 -3.32
C PRO A 145 3.27 12.11 -3.85
N VAL A 146 2.67 10.99 -3.44
CA VAL A 146 3.19 9.66 -3.79
C VAL A 146 3.35 9.43 -5.29
N PRO A 147 2.41 9.82 -6.16
CA PRO A 147 2.58 9.57 -7.60
C PRO A 147 3.73 10.35 -8.23
N ILE A 148 4.23 11.41 -7.58
CA ILE A 148 5.25 12.32 -8.10
C ILE A 148 6.62 12.01 -7.52
N MET A 149 6.69 11.72 -6.22
CA MET A 149 7.95 11.52 -5.50
C MET A 149 8.54 10.15 -5.83
N GLU A 150 9.76 10.15 -6.32
CA GLU A 150 10.43 8.92 -6.75
C GLU A 150 11.00 8.09 -5.60
N LEU A 151 11.25 8.71 -4.46
CA LEU A 151 11.91 8.06 -3.34
C LEU A 151 10.94 7.20 -2.53
N LEU A 152 11.39 5.99 -2.19
CA LEU A 152 10.72 5.09 -1.25
C LEU A 152 11.76 4.63 -0.23
N GLU A 153 11.53 4.96 1.03
CA GLU A 153 12.41 4.55 2.12
C GLU A 153 11.94 3.21 2.68
N LEU A 154 12.82 2.24 2.66
CA LEU A 154 12.55 0.91 3.26
C LEU A 154 13.15 0.88 4.65
N VAL A 155 12.36 0.60 5.66
CA VAL A 155 12.78 0.60 7.06
C VAL A 155 12.67 -0.81 7.60
N LYS A 156 13.82 -1.44 7.80
CA LYS A 156 13.87 -2.77 8.41
C LYS A 156 13.96 -2.67 9.92
N HIS A 157 13.71 -3.77 10.60
CA HIS A 157 13.93 -3.93 12.02
C HIS A 157 14.69 -5.24 12.24
N ASP A 158 15.10 -5.50 13.48
CA ASP A 158 16.02 -6.61 13.79
C ASP A 158 15.51 -7.99 13.36
N LEU A 159 14.19 -8.19 13.34
CA LEU A 159 13.60 -9.49 13.00
C LEU A 159 13.14 -9.61 11.55
N CYS A 160 13.32 -8.56 10.75
CA CYS A 160 12.91 -8.56 9.34
C CYS A 160 13.77 -9.55 8.54
N SER A 161 13.14 -10.48 7.83
CA SER A 161 13.88 -11.46 7.03
C SER A 161 14.48 -10.83 5.77
N ASN A 162 15.55 -11.44 5.25
CA ASN A 162 16.16 -11.01 4.00
C ASN A 162 15.18 -11.12 2.83
N GLU A 163 14.35 -12.17 2.82
CA GLU A 163 13.33 -12.35 1.78
C GLU A 163 12.32 -11.20 1.78
N THR A 164 11.94 -10.70 2.96
CA THR A 164 11.03 -9.56 3.08
C THR A 164 11.68 -8.29 2.54
N ILE A 165 12.95 -8.07 2.86
CA ILE A 165 13.69 -6.91 2.36
C ILE A 165 13.80 -6.94 0.83
N GLU A 166 14.18 -8.10 0.27
CA GLU A 166 14.29 -8.27 -1.18
C GLU A 166 12.94 -8.09 -1.87
N PHE A 167 11.87 -8.62 -1.27
CA PHE A 167 10.52 -8.45 -1.77
C PHE A 167 10.14 -6.98 -1.85
N ALA A 168 10.42 -6.22 -0.79
CA ALA A 168 10.11 -4.78 -0.74
C ALA A 168 10.94 -3.98 -1.74
N GLN A 169 12.20 -4.33 -1.93
CA GLN A 169 13.05 -3.69 -2.95
C GLN A 169 12.51 -3.92 -4.35
N LYS A 170 12.09 -5.14 -4.64
CA LYS A 170 11.49 -5.49 -5.93
C LYS A 170 10.17 -4.77 -6.13
N ALA A 171 9.33 -4.71 -5.09
CA ALA A 171 8.06 -3.99 -5.13
C ALA A 171 8.29 -2.51 -5.46
N GLY A 172 9.26 -1.89 -4.81
CA GLY A 172 9.61 -0.49 -5.08
C GLY A 172 10.03 -0.27 -6.52
N ALA A 173 10.86 -1.17 -7.06
CA ALA A 173 11.30 -1.09 -8.45
C ALA A 173 10.12 -1.21 -9.42
N GLU A 174 9.20 -2.14 -9.17
CA GLU A 174 8.01 -2.32 -10.01
C GLU A 174 7.07 -1.11 -9.96
N MET A 175 7.05 -0.37 -8.85
CA MET A 175 6.30 0.88 -8.73
C MET A 175 7.01 2.07 -9.37
N GLY A 176 8.20 1.88 -9.93
CA GLY A 176 9.00 2.95 -10.50
C GLY A 176 9.67 3.82 -9.45
N LYS A 177 9.86 3.32 -8.23
CA LYS A 177 10.50 4.05 -7.13
C LYS A 177 11.98 3.72 -7.02
N THR A 178 12.73 4.68 -6.47
CA THR A 178 14.11 4.47 -6.06
C THR A 178 14.11 4.18 -4.57
N THR A 179 14.56 3.00 -4.18
CA THR A 179 14.55 2.57 -2.77
C THR A 179 15.87 2.87 -2.07
N ILE A 180 15.78 3.24 -0.81
CA ILE A 180 16.95 3.43 0.05
C ILE A 180 16.75 2.71 1.38
#